data_5f84e447b8d0fc36b96e5c3b0332ed2d
#
_entry.id   5f84e447b8d0fc36b96e5c3b0332ed2d
#
_cell.length_a   1.000
_cell.length_b   1.000
_cell.length_c   1.000
_cell.angle_alpha   90.00
_cell.angle_beta   90.00
_cell.angle_gamma   90.00
#
_symmetry.space_group_name_H-M   'P 1'
#
loop_
_entity.id
_entity.type
_entity.pdbx_description
1 polymer ?
#
loop_
_entity_poly.entity_id
_entity_poly.type
_entity_poly.pdbx_seq_one_letter_code
_entity_poly.pdbx_strand_id
1 'polypeptide(L)'
;MSEYVLELKGITKIFPGVKALNNVQFQLKPGEVHALMGENGAGKSTFIKVITGVHKAEEGEMYLFGKKVDFKGPKDAQEAGIAAVYQHPTSYPHLTVAENIFMGHEIKKNHMIQWKAMNEEANKLLKQLNADFDSTAEMGTLSVAQQQMVEIAKALSTNAKIVILD
;
A
#
# COMPACT_ATOMS: atom_id res chain seq x y z
N MET A 1 -2.47 25.14 3.43
CA MET A 1 -2.43 23.68 3.20
C MET A 1 -1.16 23.38 2.39
N SER A 2 -0.49 22.26 2.62
CA SER A 2 0.68 21.90 1.79
C SER A 2 0.25 21.69 0.34
N GLU A 3 1.06 22.14 -0.61
CA GLU A 3 0.84 21.89 -2.06
C GLU A 3 0.99 20.40 -2.38
N TYR A 4 1.76 19.65 -1.58
CA TYR A 4 2.07 18.24 -1.79
C TYR A 4 1.44 17.36 -0.72
N VAL A 5 0.93 16.20 -1.15
CA VAL A 5 0.46 15.14 -0.24
C VAL A 5 1.62 14.29 0.28
N LEU A 6 2.66 14.13 -0.53
CA LEU A 6 3.90 13.45 -0.15
C LEU A 6 5.09 14.25 -0.70
N GLU A 7 6.07 14.51 0.14
CA GLU A 7 7.32 15.17 -0.24
C GLU A 7 8.50 14.47 0.43
N LEU A 8 9.51 14.14 -0.36
CA LEU A 8 10.77 13.57 0.10
C LEU A 8 11.90 14.51 -0.28
N LYS A 9 12.78 14.83 0.67
CA LYS A 9 13.90 15.77 0.53
C LYS A 9 15.20 15.09 0.89
N GLY A 10 16.09 14.92 -0.09
CA GLY A 10 17.44 14.45 0.14
C GLY A 10 17.54 13.00 0.63
N ILE A 11 16.60 12.14 0.25
CA ILE A 11 16.55 10.76 0.74
C ILE A 11 17.75 9.97 0.23
N THR A 12 18.53 9.47 1.18
CA THR A 12 19.67 8.60 0.94
C THR A 12 19.44 7.26 1.63
N LYS A 13 19.63 6.16 0.90
CA LYS A 13 19.57 4.79 1.43
C LYS A 13 20.79 4.00 1.02
N ILE A 14 21.50 3.47 2.03
CA ILE A 14 22.73 2.71 1.86
C ILE A 14 22.51 1.27 2.34
N PHE A 15 22.91 0.30 1.53
CA PHE A 15 23.06 -1.09 1.93
C PHE A 15 24.54 -1.47 1.89
N PRO A 16 24.97 -2.57 2.54
CA PRO A 16 26.35 -3.01 2.47
C PRO A 16 26.86 -3.10 1.01
N GLY A 17 27.82 -2.26 0.67
CA GLY A 17 28.44 -2.21 -0.66
C GLY A 17 27.67 -1.42 -1.73
N VAL A 18 26.46 -0.87 -1.45
CA VAL A 18 25.71 -0.13 -2.47
C VAL A 18 24.91 1.04 -1.87
N LYS A 19 25.01 2.20 -2.50
CA LYS A 19 24.12 3.34 -2.23
C LYS A 19 22.91 3.24 -3.18
N ALA A 20 21.80 2.67 -2.70
CA ALA A 20 20.61 2.41 -3.49
C ALA A 20 19.80 3.67 -3.81
N LEU A 21 19.80 4.66 -2.91
CA LEU A 21 19.23 5.99 -3.13
C LEU A 21 20.27 7.02 -2.73
N ASN A 22 20.43 8.07 -3.54
CA ASN A 22 21.41 9.11 -3.29
C ASN A 22 20.78 10.49 -3.47
N ASN A 23 20.49 11.18 -2.36
CA ASN A 23 19.93 12.53 -2.33
C ASN A 23 18.67 12.68 -3.20
N VAL A 24 17.76 11.70 -3.12
CA VAL A 24 16.54 11.63 -3.95
C VAL A 24 15.53 12.68 -3.49
N GLN A 25 14.97 13.42 -4.46
CA GLN A 25 13.89 14.38 -4.28
C GLN A 25 12.62 13.81 -4.92
N PHE A 26 11.46 13.99 -4.27
CA PHE A 26 10.18 13.57 -4.81
C PHE A 26 9.05 14.43 -4.27
N GLN A 27 8.07 14.72 -5.11
CA GLN A 27 6.89 15.49 -4.75
C GLN A 27 5.66 14.91 -5.45
N LEU A 28 4.58 14.73 -4.70
CA LEU A 28 3.30 14.22 -5.21
C LEU A 28 2.19 15.21 -4.83
N LYS A 29 1.40 15.63 -5.81
CA LYS A 29 0.24 16.51 -5.61
C LYS A 29 -1.05 15.73 -5.35
N PRO A 30 -2.06 16.35 -4.74
CA PRO A 30 -3.38 15.73 -4.62
C PRO A 30 -3.96 15.40 -6.00
N GLY A 31 -4.50 14.19 -6.15
CA GLY A 31 -5.12 13.72 -7.39
C GLY A 31 -4.16 13.44 -8.54
N GLU A 32 -2.85 13.48 -8.29
CA GLU A 32 -1.82 13.17 -9.28
C GLU A 32 -1.62 11.65 -9.40
N VAL A 33 -1.45 11.17 -10.65
CA VAL A 33 -0.92 9.85 -10.96
C VAL A 33 0.53 10.03 -11.40
N HIS A 34 1.46 9.55 -10.58
CA HIS A 34 2.89 9.71 -10.80
C HIS A 34 3.54 8.39 -11.16
N ALA A 35 4.12 8.29 -12.36
CA ALA A 35 4.83 7.09 -12.81
C ALA A 35 6.29 7.12 -12.36
N LEU A 36 6.72 6.09 -11.61
CA LEU A 36 8.10 5.90 -11.20
C LEU A 36 8.83 5.01 -12.23
N MET A 37 9.63 5.62 -13.08
CA MET A 37 10.33 4.93 -14.18
C MET A 37 11.83 4.77 -13.89
N GLY A 38 12.44 3.73 -14.43
CA GLY A 38 13.87 3.46 -14.32
C GLY A 38 14.20 2.00 -14.63
N GLU A 39 15.47 1.72 -14.91
CA GLU A 39 15.97 0.37 -15.16
C GLU A 39 15.88 -0.54 -13.93
N ASN A 40 16.07 -1.85 -14.15
CA ASN A 40 16.19 -2.80 -13.03
C ASN A 40 17.43 -2.45 -12.20
N GLY A 41 17.27 -2.38 -10.88
CA GLY A 41 18.32 -1.93 -9.97
C GLY A 41 18.42 -0.41 -9.78
N ALA A 42 17.62 0.41 -10.46
CA ALA A 42 17.63 1.87 -10.31
C ALA A 42 17.12 2.40 -8.94
N GLY A 43 16.81 1.51 -8.00
CA GLY A 43 16.36 1.89 -6.65
C GLY A 43 14.85 2.08 -6.48
N LYS A 44 14.00 1.80 -7.50
CA LYS A 44 12.55 1.99 -7.43
C LYS A 44 11.91 1.30 -6.23
N SER A 45 12.12 0.00 -6.09
CA SER A 45 11.54 -0.78 -4.97
C SER A 45 12.16 -0.36 -3.62
N THR A 46 13.40 0.10 -3.59
CA THR A 46 14.01 0.70 -2.38
C THR A 46 13.31 2.00 -2.00
N PHE A 47 13.02 2.84 -2.98
CA PHE A 47 12.29 4.10 -2.80
C PHE A 47 10.89 3.84 -2.24
N ILE A 48 10.15 2.90 -2.84
CA ILE A 48 8.83 2.47 -2.35
C ILE A 48 8.92 1.95 -0.90
N LYS A 49 9.92 1.11 -0.61
CA LYS A 49 10.15 0.58 0.75
C LYS A 49 10.52 1.65 1.78
N VAL A 50 11.13 2.75 1.37
CA VAL A 50 11.36 3.91 2.26
C VAL A 50 10.03 4.62 2.53
N ILE A 51 9.24 4.92 1.51
CA ILE A 51 7.93 5.59 1.67
C ILE A 51 7.00 4.77 2.57
N THR A 52 7.01 3.45 2.41
CA THR A 52 6.14 2.53 3.17
C THR A 52 6.70 2.14 4.53
N GLY A 53 7.83 2.73 4.96
CA GLY A 53 8.43 2.47 6.27
C GLY A 53 9.07 1.09 6.44
N VAL A 54 9.21 0.30 5.35
CA VAL A 54 9.93 -1.00 5.37
C VAL A 54 11.43 -0.77 5.56
N HIS A 55 11.96 0.29 4.96
CA HIS A 55 13.35 0.70 5.15
C HIS A 55 13.41 2.12 5.71
N LYS A 56 14.29 2.32 6.68
CA LYS A 56 14.63 3.66 7.15
C LYS A 56 15.71 4.26 6.25
N ALA A 57 15.56 5.52 5.84
CA ALA A 57 16.59 6.27 5.16
C ALA A 57 17.71 6.65 6.14
N GLU A 58 18.95 6.72 5.68
CA GLU A 58 20.09 7.22 6.46
C GLU A 58 20.08 8.74 6.53
N GLU A 59 19.64 9.39 5.43
CA GLU A 59 19.60 10.86 5.34
C GLU A 59 18.32 11.29 4.64
N GLY A 60 17.97 12.56 4.87
CA GLY A 60 16.81 13.19 4.25
C GLY A 60 15.58 13.25 5.16
N GLU A 61 14.52 13.80 4.61
CA GLU A 61 13.27 14.03 5.34
C GLU A 61 12.08 13.67 4.47
N MET A 62 11.05 13.11 5.10
CA MET A 62 9.78 12.80 4.46
C MET A 62 8.67 13.62 5.13
N TYR A 63 7.80 14.18 4.28
CA TYR A 63 6.65 14.95 4.71
C TYR A 63 5.38 14.35 4.11
N LEU A 64 4.38 14.12 4.94
CA LEU A 64 3.05 13.66 4.55
C LEU A 64 2.02 14.72 4.90
N PHE A 65 1.28 15.23 3.92
CA PHE A 65 0.35 16.36 4.06
C PHE A 65 0.99 17.58 4.76
N GLY A 66 2.27 17.86 4.44
CA GLY A 66 3.04 18.97 5.01
C GLY A 66 3.57 18.74 6.43
N LYS A 67 3.34 17.58 7.04
CA LYS A 67 3.87 17.22 8.35
C LYS A 67 5.07 16.28 8.17
N LYS A 68 6.18 16.56 8.86
CA LYS A 68 7.33 15.65 8.89
C LYS A 68 6.92 14.32 9.53
N VAL A 69 7.29 13.22 8.89
CA VAL A 69 7.02 11.86 9.36
C VAL A 69 8.31 11.04 9.41
N ASP A 70 8.39 10.12 10.37
CA ASP A 70 9.46 9.12 10.51
C ASP A 70 8.80 7.80 10.93
N PHE A 71 8.47 6.96 9.95
CA PHE A 71 7.79 5.69 10.20
C PHE A 71 8.74 4.67 10.83
N LYS A 72 8.28 4.02 11.90
CA LYS A 72 9.01 2.93 12.55
C LYS A 72 8.80 1.59 11.85
N GLY A 73 7.79 1.51 10.98
CA GLY A 73 7.45 0.30 10.24
C GLY A 73 6.28 0.51 9.28
N PRO A 74 5.95 -0.51 8.49
CA PRO A 74 4.87 -0.44 7.48
C PRO A 74 3.50 -0.11 8.07
N LYS A 75 3.25 -0.53 9.32
CA LYS A 75 1.99 -0.25 10.00
C LYS A 75 1.77 1.24 10.20
N ASP A 76 2.82 1.97 10.61
CA ASP A 76 2.73 3.43 10.81
C ASP A 76 2.41 4.15 9.49
N ALA A 77 3.02 3.72 8.38
CA ALA A 77 2.74 4.27 7.06
C ALA A 77 1.30 3.97 6.63
N GLN A 78 0.80 2.77 6.88
CA GLN A 78 -0.57 2.39 6.59
C GLN A 78 -1.58 3.21 7.42
N GLU A 79 -1.35 3.37 8.72
CA GLU A 79 -2.19 4.18 9.61
C GLU A 79 -2.16 5.68 9.22
N ALA A 80 -1.05 6.15 8.64
CA ALA A 80 -0.93 7.48 8.09
C ALA A 80 -1.63 7.66 6.73
N GLY A 81 -2.11 6.57 6.11
CA GLY A 81 -2.87 6.58 4.87
C GLY A 81 -2.05 6.26 3.62
N ILE A 82 -0.91 5.58 3.74
CA ILE A 82 -0.13 5.07 2.61
C ILE A 82 -0.36 3.56 2.49
N ALA A 83 -0.86 3.09 1.36
CA ALA A 83 -0.98 1.67 1.04
C ALA A 83 -0.11 1.31 -0.16
N ALA A 84 0.47 0.11 -0.14
CA ALA A 84 1.25 -0.42 -1.25
C ALA A 84 0.75 -1.80 -1.65
N VAL A 85 0.62 -1.98 -2.96
CA VAL A 85 0.41 -3.27 -3.61
C VAL A 85 1.74 -3.68 -4.22
N TYR A 86 2.31 -4.77 -3.72
CA TYR A 86 3.61 -5.28 -4.15
C TYR A 86 3.47 -6.30 -5.28
N GLN A 87 4.52 -6.45 -6.07
CA GLN A 87 4.61 -7.36 -7.21
C GLN A 87 4.29 -8.83 -6.86
N HIS A 88 4.61 -9.27 -5.63
CA HIS A 88 4.27 -10.58 -5.12
C HIS A 88 3.16 -10.46 -4.08
N PRO A 89 1.91 -10.79 -4.43
CA PRO A 89 0.80 -10.73 -3.49
C PRO A 89 1.02 -11.72 -2.34
N THR A 90 0.78 -11.26 -1.11
CA THR A 90 0.77 -12.09 0.09
C THR A 90 -0.64 -12.59 0.36
N SER A 91 -1.25 -13.22 -0.63
CA SER A 91 -2.60 -13.76 -0.50
C SER A 91 -2.61 -15.13 0.18
N TYR A 92 -3.70 -15.39 0.89
CA TYR A 92 -3.96 -16.67 1.55
C TYR A 92 -4.96 -17.47 0.71
N PRO A 93 -4.50 -18.50 -0.05
CA PRO A 93 -5.33 -19.17 -1.05
C PRO A 93 -6.59 -19.84 -0.48
N HIS A 94 -6.53 -20.35 0.74
CA HIS A 94 -7.62 -21.06 1.41
C HIS A 94 -8.60 -20.15 2.16
N LEU A 95 -8.38 -18.85 2.16
CA LEU A 95 -9.29 -17.88 2.73
C LEU A 95 -10.15 -17.25 1.64
N THR A 96 -11.30 -16.74 2.04
CA THR A 96 -12.18 -15.99 1.15
C THR A 96 -11.55 -14.65 0.73
N VAL A 97 -12.07 -14.08 -0.33
CA VAL A 97 -11.72 -12.74 -0.79
C VAL A 97 -11.91 -11.70 0.33
N ALA A 98 -13.04 -11.74 1.05
CA ALA A 98 -13.27 -10.81 2.16
C ALA A 98 -12.25 -10.95 3.27
N GLU A 99 -11.86 -12.18 3.63
CA GLU A 99 -10.83 -12.43 4.63
C GLU A 99 -9.46 -11.90 4.18
N ASN A 100 -9.10 -12.08 2.90
CA ASN A 100 -7.87 -11.54 2.35
C ASN A 100 -7.86 -10.00 2.35
N ILE A 101 -8.97 -9.36 1.97
CA ILE A 101 -9.10 -7.88 1.98
C ILE A 101 -8.91 -7.34 3.38
N PHE A 102 -9.59 -7.90 4.37
CA PHE A 102 -9.62 -7.36 5.74
C PHE A 102 -8.59 -7.98 6.69
N MET A 103 -7.66 -8.78 6.19
CA MET A 103 -6.59 -9.39 6.98
C MET A 103 -5.81 -8.32 7.77
N GLY A 104 -5.85 -8.43 9.11
CA GLY A 104 -5.14 -7.54 10.03
C GLY A 104 -5.90 -6.26 10.40
N HIS A 105 -7.06 -5.99 9.78
CA HIS A 105 -7.94 -4.86 10.11
C HIS A 105 -9.43 -5.25 10.01
N GLU A 106 -9.76 -6.44 10.51
CA GLU A 106 -11.10 -7.01 10.47
C GLU A 106 -12.14 -6.09 11.12
N ILE A 107 -13.34 -6.02 10.54
CA ILE A 107 -14.45 -5.27 11.11
C ILE A 107 -14.96 -6.01 12.35
N LYS A 108 -14.82 -5.40 13.52
CA LYS A 108 -15.17 -6.00 14.82
C LYS A 108 -16.20 -5.18 15.55
N LYS A 109 -17.09 -5.89 16.28
CA LYS A 109 -18.01 -5.31 17.27
C LYS A 109 -17.95 -6.16 18.53
N ASN A 110 -17.69 -5.54 19.68
CA ASN A 110 -17.53 -6.25 20.96
C ASN A 110 -16.52 -7.42 20.89
N HIS A 111 -15.36 -7.20 20.25
CA HIS A 111 -14.28 -8.18 20.01
C HIS A 111 -14.66 -9.34 19.06
N MET A 112 -15.87 -9.38 18.52
CA MET A 112 -16.29 -10.40 17.55
C MET A 112 -16.24 -9.86 16.13
N ILE A 113 -15.72 -10.69 15.21
CA ILE A 113 -15.66 -10.36 13.78
C ILE A 113 -17.09 -10.29 13.21
N GLN A 114 -17.35 -9.23 12.48
CA GLN A 114 -18.63 -8.98 11.81
C GLN A 114 -18.57 -9.45 10.35
N TRP A 115 -18.66 -10.75 10.15
CA TRP A 115 -18.53 -11.40 8.83
C TRP A 115 -19.45 -10.79 7.77
N LYS A 116 -20.70 -10.51 8.13
CA LYS A 116 -21.66 -9.89 7.21
C LYS A 116 -21.20 -8.50 6.77
N ALA A 117 -20.78 -7.67 7.71
CA ALA A 117 -20.29 -6.33 7.41
C ALA A 117 -19.01 -6.36 6.56
N MET A 118 -18.09 -7.30 6.83
CA MET A 118 -16.88 -7.50 6.02
C MET A 118 -17.21 -7.88 4.58
N ASN A 119 -18.15 -8.83 4.38
CA ASN A 119 -18.57 -9.23 3.04
C ASN A 119 -19.27 -8.09 2.28
N GLU A 120 -20.15 -7.35 2.95
CA GLU A 120 -20.85 -6.20 2.36
C GLU A 120 -19.84 -5.13 1.90
N GLU A 121 -18.85 -4.82 2.74
CA GLU A 121 -17.84 -3.81 2.40
C GLU A 121 -16.87 -4.31 1.31
N ALA A 122 -16.43 -5.58 1.40
CA ALA A 122 -15.65 -6.20 0.35
C ALA A 122 -16.35 -6.13 -1.02
N ASN A 123 -17.64 -6.50 -1.08
CA ASN A 123 -18.41 -6.44 -2.33
C ASN A 123 -18.57 -5.01 -2.88
N LYS A 124 -18.64 -3.98 -2.02
CA LYS A 124 -18.62 -2.58 -2.48
C LYS A 124 -17.28 -2.23 -3.15
N LEU A 125 -16.17 -2.62 -2.53
CA LEU A 125 -14.82 -2.38 -3.08
C LEU A 125 -14.64 -3.13 -4.41
N LEU A 126 -15.03 -4.40 -4.47
CA LEU A 126 -14.98 -5.21 -5.69
C LEU A 126 -15.81 -4.59 -6.82
N LYS A 127 -17.00 -4.08 -6.51
CA LYS A 127 -17.85 -3.39 -7.48
C LYS A 127 -17.22 -2.11 -8.02
N GLN A 128 -16.53 -1.33 -7.18
CA GLN A 128 -15.78 -0.15 -7.62
C GLN A 128 -14.66 -0.50 -8.61
N LEU A 129 -14.07 -1.69 -8.46
CA LEU A 129 -13.03 -2.22 -9.34
C LEU A 129 -13.58 -2.98 -10.55
N ASN A 130 -14.92 -3.04 -10.74
CA ASN A 130 -15.61 -3.83 -11.77
C ASN A 130 -15.21 -5.33 -11.74
N ALA A 131 -14.98 -5.88 -10.54
CA ALA A 131 -14.70 -7.30 -10.38
C ALA A 131 -15.94 -8.16 -10.70
N ASP A 132 -15.70 -9.31 -11.32
CA ASP A 132 -16.71 -10.28 -11.77
C ASP A 132 -16.86 -11.48 -10.82
N PHE A 133 -16.34 -11.36 -9.60
CA PHE A 133 -16.38 -12.39 -8.55
C PHE A 133 -16.86 -11.79 -7.22
N ASP A 134 -17.30 -12.67 -6.32
CA ASP A 134 -17.91 -12.30 -5.03
C ASP A 134 -16.89 -12.37 -3.88
N SER A 135 -17.19 -11.65 -2.81
CA SER A 135 -16.36 -11.60 -1.59
C SER A 135 -16.22 -12.94 -0.87
N THR A 136 -17.14 -13.87 -1.11
CA THR A 136 -17.13 -15.23 -0.53
C THR A 136 -16.34 -16.24 -1.35
N ALA A 137 -15.88 -15.87 -2.55
CA ALA A 137 -15.05 -16.74 -3.37
C ALA A 137 -13.74 -17.08 -2.64
N GLU A 138 -13.26 -18.31 -2.79
CA GLU A 138 -11.96 -18.73 -2.26
C GLU A 138 -10.84 -18.11 -3.12
N MET A 139 -9.87 -17.45 -2.47
CA MET A 139 -8.78 -16.74 -3.14
C MET A 139 -8.01 -17.61 -4.14
N GLY A 140 -7.78 -18.88 -3.79
CA GLY A 140 -7.03 -19.82 -4.62
C GLY A 140 -7.74 -20.25 -5.92
N THR A 141 -9.04 -19.97 -6.05
CA THR A 141 -9.81 -20.26 -7.28
C THR A 141 -9.75 -19.15 -8.30
N LEU A 142 -9.25 -17.97 -7.89
CA LEU A 142 -9.16 -16.79 -8.73
C LEU A 142 -7.95 -16.82 -9.65
N SER A 143 -8.09 -16.25 -10.85
CA SER A 143 -6.97 -15.98 -11.75
C SER A 143 -6.00 -14.97 -11.13
N VAL A 144 -4.76 -14.93 -11.61
CA VAL A 144 -3.74 -14.00 -11.13
C VAL A 144 -4.22 -12.54 -11.22
N ALA A 145 -4.90 -12.17 -12.30
CA ALA A 145 -5.44 -10.82 -12.47
C ALA A 145 -6.53 -10.51 -11.43
N GLN A 146 -7.41 -11.46 -11.12
CA GLN A 146 -8.44 -11.30 -10.09
C GLN A 146 -7.81 -11.23 -8.69
N GLN A 147 -6.76 -12.02 -8.41
CA GLN A 147 -6.00 -11.92 -7.15
C GLN A 147 -5.37 -10.53 -6.99
N GLN A 148 -4.83 -9.95 -8.05
CA GLN A 148 -4.31 -8.57 -8.03
C GLN A 148 -5.41 -7.54 -7.76
N MET A 149 -6.62 -7.73 -8.30
CA MET A 149 -7.78 -6.89 -7.95
C MET A 149 -8.10 -6.96 -6.44
N VAL A 150 -8.00 -8.14 -5.83
CA VAL A 150 -8.19 -8.30 -4.37
C VAL A 150 -7.13 -7.54 -3.58
N GLU A 151 -5.87 -7.56 -4.00
CA GLU A 151 -4.81 -6.76 -3.35
C GLU A 151 -5.06 -5.25 -3.48
N ILE A 152 -5.58 -4.78 -4.61
CA ILE A 152 -5.99 -3.38 -4.78
C ILE A 152 -7.18 -3.07 -3.85
N ALA A 153 -8.19 -3.96 -3.78
CA ALA A 153 -9.32 -3.80 -2.87
C ALA A 153 -8.86 -3.74 -1.40
N LYS A 154 -7.87 -4.56 -1.01
CA LYS A 154 -7.23 -4.53 0.30
C LYS A 154 -6.56 -3.17 0.57
N ALA A 155 -5.82 -2.63 -0.38
CA ALA A 155 -5.22 -1.31 -0.25
C ALA A 155 -6.27 -0.20 -0.05
N LEU A 156 -7.39 -0.27 -0.79
CA LEU A 156 -8.50 0.69 -0.67
C LEU A 156 -9.28 0.54 0.64
N SER A 157 -9.39 -0.67 1.20
CA SER A 157 -10.13 -0.93 2.44
C SER A 157 -9.55 -0.21 3.67
N THR A 158 -8.29 0.18 3.62
CA THR A 158 -7.60 0.92 4.68
C THR A 158 -7.81 2.44 4.64
N ASN A 159 -8.73 2.94 3.79
CA ASN A 159 -8.92 4.38 3.54
C ASN A 159 -7.63 5.10 3.13
N ALA A 160 -6.80 4.43 2.36
CA ALA A 160 -5.55 4.98 1.87
C ALA A 160 -5.77 6.31 1.12
N LYS A 161 -4.90 7.28 1.39
CA LYS A 161 -4.84 8.57 0.69
C LYS A 161 -3.83 8.55 -0.44
N ILE A 162 -2.85 7.67 -0.34
CA ILE A 162 -1.82 7.41 -1.33
C ILE A 162 -1.78 5.90 -1.56
N VAL A 163 -1.92 5.48 -2.81
CA VAL A 163 -1.80 4.09 -3.22
C VAL A 163 -0.59 3.95 -4.12
N ILE A 164 0.30 3.01 -3.78
CA ILE A 164 1.50 2.69 -4.55
C ILE A 164 1.28 1.32 -5.19
N LEU A 165 1.51 1.23 -6.50
CA LEU A 165 1.46 -0.01 -7.27
C LEU A 165 2.89 -0.33 -7.75
N ASP A 166 3.50 -1.43 -7.23
CA ASP A 166 4.86 -1.87 -7.57
C ASP A 166 4.84 -3.07 -8.53
#